data_b2589ccf27d6845353736734fe01ca48
#
_entry.id   b2589ccf27d6845353736734fe01ca48
#
_cell.length_a   1.000
_cell.length_b   1.000
_cell.length_c   1.000
_cell.angle_alpha   90.00
_cell.angle_beta   90.00
_cell.angle_gamma   90.00
#
_symmetry.space_group_name_H-M   'P 1'
#
loop_
_entity.id
_entity.type
_entity.pdbx_description
1 polymer ?
#
loop_
_entity_poly.entity_id
_entity_poly.type
_entity_poly.pdbx_seq_one_letter_code
_entity_poly.pdbx_strand_id
1 'polypeptide(L)'
;MTPTRTAFSGRDGLQLAADVTGDPTDPPVLLFHGGGQTRHSWGTTMRDLAGRGWYVASVDMRGHGDSEWAPDGDYRIDTFADDVISVGRQFDHPVLVGASLGGSSSLVATYRAVEGGGEQVARGLVLVDVAPHIEQAGAQRIGDFMRQHVEDGFATLDDVADAIQTYNPHRPRPTNLEGLKKNVRLHDDGRWYWHWDPAFVLGRMGSDDETRATAQAQDRRGVLETAARALTIPTLLVRGRQSDLLSEEGAAKFRELVPHAEFADVAGAGHMVAGDRNDAFNDAIVSFLERTRDTW
;
A
#
# COMPACT_ATOMS: atom_id res chain seq x y z
N MET A 1 -9.69 9.37 -19.02
CA MET A 1 -11.00 9.21 -18.33
C MET A 1 -10.88 9.80 -16.94
N THR A 2 -11.94 10.43 -16.42
CA THR A 2 -11.99 10.94 -15.04
C THR A 2 -12.39 9.78 -14.12
N PRO A 3 -11.66 9.52 -13.04
CA PRO A 3 -12.07 8.49 -12.09
C PRO A 3 -13.42 8.80 -11.45
N THR A 4 -14.21 7.76 -11.20
CA THR A 4 -15.49 7.84 -10.49
C THR A 4 -15.30 7.33 -9.06
N ARG A 5 -15.80 8.08 -8.08
CA ARG A 5 -15.76 7.67 -6.68
C ARG A 5 -16.77 6.57 -6.41
N THR A 6 -16.36 5.56 -5.66
CA THR A 6 -17.18 4.43 -5.21
C THR A 6 -16.72 3.96 -3.82
N ALA A 7 -17.33 2.91 -3.31
CA ALA A 7 -16.87 2.19 -2.12
C ALA A 7 -17.03 0.69 -2.32
N PHE A 8 -16.15 -0.08 -1.69
CA PHE A 8 -16.22 -1.54 -1.64
C PHE A 8 -16.41 -2.00 -0.20
N SER A 9 -17.08 -3.13 -0.04
CA SER A 9 -17.21 -3.76 1.26
C SER A 9 -15.92 -4.54 1.57
N GLY A 10 -15.23 -4.13 2.62
CA GLY A 10 -14.12 -4.85 3.21
C GLY A 10 -14.60 -5.95 4.18
N ARG A 11 -13.68 -6.45 5.01
CA ARG A 11 -14.00 -7.39 6.08
C ARG A 11 -15.04 -6.79 7.02
N ASP A 12 -15.98 -7.63 7.47
CA ASP A 12 -17.06 -7.29 8.40
C ASP A 12 -17.99 -6.15 7.91
N GLY A 13 -17.98 -5.88 6.59
CA GLY A 13 -18.83 -4.87 5.96
C GLY A 13 -18.28 -3.44 6.05
N LEU A 14 -17.04 -3.26 6.57
CA LEU A 14 -16.38 -1.96 6.64
C LEU A 14 -16.25 -1.34 5.26
N GLN A 15 -16.68 -0.07 5.10
CA GLN A 15 -16.70 0.59 3.81
C GLN A 15 -15.33 1.17 3.45
N LEU A 16 -14.79 0.70 2.32
CA LEU A 16 -13.51 1.12 1.80
C LEU A 16 -13.73 2.04 0.59
N ALA A 17 -13.38 3.31 0.73
CA ALA A 17 -13.49 4.29 -0.33
C ALA A 17 -12.53 3.98 -1.48
N ALA A 18 -13.01 4.15 -2.70
CA ALA A 18 -12.21 3.88 -3.89
C ALA A 18 -12.51 4.87 -5.02
N ASP A 19 -11.56 4.99 -5.93
CA ASP A 19 -11.75 5.61 -7.24
C ASP A 19 -11.63 4.52 -8.30
N VAL A 20 -12.56 4.48 -9.28
CA VAL A 20 -12.54 3.53 -10.40
C VAL A 20 -12.46 4.24 -11.74
N THR A 21 -11.79 3.60 -12.71
CA THR A 21 -11.67 4.13 -14.09
C THR A 21 -11.45 2.96 -15.07
N GLY A 22 -11.76 3.17 -16.34
CA GLY A 22 -11.74 2.13 -17.37
C GLY A 22 -13.14 1.56 -17.65
N ASP A 23 -13.23 0.61 -18.57
CA ASP A 23 -14.46 -0.11 -18.87
C ASP A 23 -14.62 -1.27 -17.88
N PRO A 24 -15.76 -1.41 -17.19
CA PRO A 24 -16.00 -2.52 -16.25
C PRO A 24 -15.90 -3.93 -16.87
N THR A 25 -15.94 -4.03 -18.20
CA THR A 25 -15.77 -5.30 -18.95
C THR A 25 -14.29 -5.64 -19.22
N ASP A 26 -13.39 -4.69 -19.01
CA ASP A 26 -11.94 -4.91 -19.14
C ASP A 26 -11.39 -5.70 -17.92
N PRO A 27 -10.24 -6.38 -18.08
CA PRO A 27 -9.59 -7.08 -16.97
C PRO A 27 -9.31 -6.17 -15.77
N PRO A 28 -9.65 -6.59 -14.54
CA PRO A 28 -9.53 -5.72 -13.38
C PRO A 28 -8.13 -5.67 -12.77
N VAL A 29 -7.73 -4.47 -12.33
CA VAL A 29 -6.52 -4.20 -11.53
C VAL A 29 -6.91 -3.45 -10.27
N LEU A 30 -6.51 -3.94 -9.11
CA LEU A 30 -6.73 -3.31 -7.81
C LEU A 30 -5.42 -2.74 -7.28
N LEU A 31 -5.42 -1.45 -6.94
CA LEU A 31 -4.27 -0.70 -6.45
C LEU A 31 -4.44 -0.40 -4.96
N PHE A 32 -3.52 -0.90 -4.13
CA PHE A 32 -3.47 -0.70 -2.68
C PHE A 32 -2.24 0.12 -2.29
N HIS A 33 -2.45 1.22 -1.60
CA HIS A 33 -1.41 2.17 -1.21
C HIS A 33 -0.58 1.72 0.00
N GLY A 34 0.53 2.39 0.25
CA GLY A 34 1.37 2.22 1.44
C GLY A 34 0.78 2.87 2.69
N GLY A 35 1.28 2.48 3.86
CA GLY A 35 0.89 3.12 5.12
C GLY A 35 1.09 4.64 5.07
N GLY A 36 0.09 5.39 5.53
CA GLY A 36 0.09 6.85 5.50
C GLY A 36 -0.18 7.48 4.13
N GLN A 37 -0.35 6.69 3.07
CA GLN A 37 -0.80 7.17 1.76
C GLN A 37 -2.34 7.09 1.64
N THR A 38 -2.86 7.45 0.46
CA THR A 38 -4.26 7.30 0.07
C THR A 38 -4.35 6.74 -1.34
N ARG A 39 -5.57 6.37 -1.80
CA ARG A 39 -5.86 5.96 -3.17
C ARG A 39 -5.33 6.93 -4.23
N HIS A 40 -5.16 8.20 -3.87
CA HIS A 40 -4.64 9.23 -4.77
C HIS A 40 -3.15 9.08 -5.13
N SER A 41 -2.39 8.24 -4.41
CA SER A 41 -0.98 7.97 -4.71
C SER A 41 -0.77 7.22 -6.04
N TRP A 42 -1.84 6.63 -6.60
CA TRP A 42 -1.85 5.87 -7.85
C TRP A 42 -2.44 6.64 -9.05
N GLY A 43 -2.58 7.98 -8.95
CA GLY A 43 -3.35 8.75 -9.92
C GLY A 43 -2.86 8.69 -11.36
N THR A 44 -1.56 8.59 -11.62
CA THR A 44 -1.01 8.41 -12.98
C THR A 44 -1.16 6.96 -13.44
N THR A 45 -0.80 6.01 -12.59
CA THR A 45 -0.92 4.57 -12.87
C THR A 45 -2.36 4.18 -13.25
N MET A 46 -3.35 4.70 -12.53
CA MET A 46 -4.77 4.47 -12.87
C MET A 46 -5.10 4.91 -14.29
N ARG A 47 -4.68 6.14 -14.68
CA ARG A 47 -5.00 6.70 -15.98
C ARG A 47 -4.31 5.93 -17.11
N ASP A 48 -3.05 5.58 -16.91
CA ASP A 48 -2.25 4.86 -17.90
C ASP A 48 -2.80 3.46 -18.15
N LEU A 49 -3.14 2.73 -17.08
CA LEU A 49 -3.72 1.40 -17.19
C LEU A 49 -5.11 1.45 -17.87
N ALA A 50 -5.98 2.40 -17.45
CA ALA A 50 -7.29 2.56 -18.08
C ALA A 50 -7.19 2.93 -19.56
N GLY A 51 -6.19 3.75 -19.93
CA GLY A 51 -5.90 4.07 -21.36
C GLY A 51 -5.42 2.87 -22.17
N ARG A 52 -5.05 1.77 -21.54
CA ARG A 52 -4.59 0.51 -22.13
C ARG A 52 -5.61 -0.63 -22.04
N GLY A 53 -6.85 -0.33 -21.68
CA GLY A 53 -7.93 -1.30 -21.59
C GLY A 53 -7.84 -2.18 -20.33
N TRP A 54 -7.59 -1.55 -19.18
CA TRP A 54 -7.73 -2.16 -17.87
C TRP A 54 -8.85 -1.45 -17.10
N TYR A 55 -9.66 -2.23 -16.38
CA TYR A 55 -10.58 -1.69 -15.37
C TYR A 55 -9.83 -1.53 -14.04
N VAL A 56 -9.63 -0.31 -13.58
CA VAL A 56 -8.72 -0.02 -12.46
C VAL A 56 -9.50 0.53 -11.28
N ALA A 57 -9.31 -0.06 -10.10
CA ALA A 57 -9.78 0.46 -8.83
C ALA A 57 -8.60 0.78 -7.91
N SER A 58 -8.51 2.01 -7.41
CA SER A 58 -7.58 2.40 -6.36
C SER A 58 -8.33 2.59 -5.06
N VAL A 59 -7.92 1.88 -4.01
CA VAL A 59 -8.66 1.73 -2.76
C VAL A 59 -7.92 2.43 -1.62
N ASP A 60 -8.63 3.23 -0.82
CA ASP A 60 -8.15 3.62 0.50
C ASP A 60 -8.27 2.42 1.43
N MET A 61 -7.17 1.99 2.01
CA MET A 61 -7.17 0.88 2.96
C MET A 61 -7.88 1.30 4.27
N ARG A 62 -8.38 0.33 5.06
CA ARG A 62 -9.00 0.61 6.36
C ARG A 62 -8.19 1.61 7.17
N GLY A 63 -8.84 2.53 7.85
CA GLY A 63 -8.20 3.54 8.68
C GLY A 63 -7.40 4.58 7.91
N HIS A 64 -7.53 4.67 6.57
CA HIS A 64 -6.85 5.65 5.73
C HIS A 64 -7.82 6.38 4.79
N GLY A 65 -7.46 7.59 4.42
CA GLY A 65 -8.19 8.39 3.44
C GLY A 65 -9.64 8.65 3.83
N ASP A 66 -10.54 8.24 2.95
CA ASP A 66 -11.99 8.36 3.14
C ASP A 66 -12.64 7.01 3.51
N SER A 67 -11.84 5.97 3.76
CA SER A 67 -12.32 4.68 4.27
C SER A 67 -12.65 4.77 5.75
N GLU A 68 -13.56 3.90 6.18
CA GLU A 68 -13.92 3.80 7.59
C GLU A 68 -12.73 3.34 8.44
N TRP A 69 -12.72 3.81 9.67
CA TRP A 69 -11.79 3.36 10.70
C TRP A 69 -12.29 2.08 11.33
N ALA A 70 -11.37 1.21 11.77
CA ALA A 70 -11.72 -0.03 12.45
C ALA A 70 -12.31 0.27 13.84
N PRO A 71 -13.59 -0.08 14.11
CA PRO A 71 -14.22 0.25 15.40
C PRO A 71 -13.53 -0.41 16.60
N ASP A 72 -12.86 -1.54 16.37
CA ASP A 72 -12.11 -2.31 17.36
C ASP A 72 -10.61 -2.00 17.36
N GLY A 73 -10.15 -1.06 16.50
CA GLY A 73 -8.75 -0.73 16.34
C GLY A 73 -7.90 -1.86 15.74
N ASP A 74 -8.49 -2.85 15.08
CA ASP A 74 -7.76 -3.97 14.48
C ASP A 74 -7.13 -3.58 13.14
N TYR A 75 -5.82 -3.31 13.20
CA TYR A 75 -4.95 -2.98 12.07
C TYR A 75 -3.84 -4.02 11.86
N ARG A 76 -4.07 -5.27 12.24
CA ARG A 76 -3.12 -6.36 11.97
C ARG A 76 -3.05 -6.68 10.49
N ILE A 77 -1.94 -7.28 10.06
CA ILE A 77 -1.71 -7.61 8.65
C ILE A 77 -2.77 -8.58 8.10
N ASP A 78 -3.23 -9.52 8.92
CA ASP A 78 -4.29 -10.47 8.55
C ASP A 78 -5.62 -9.76 8.28
N THR A 79 -5.93 -8.74 9.05
CA THR A 79 -7.17 -7.97 8.92
C THR A 79 -7.15 -7.11 7.64
N PHE A 80 -6.00 -6.51 7.31
CA PHE A 80 -5.79 -5.86 6.02
C PHE A 80 -5.88 -6.86 4.85
N ALA A 81 -5.34 -8.06 5.01
CA ALA A 81 -5.42 -9.10 3.99
C ALA A 81 -6.87 -9.55 3.77
N ASP A 82 -7.66 -9.67 4.84
CA ASP A 82 -9.09 -10.02 4.75
C ASP A 82 -9.89 -8.94 4.01
N ASP A 83 -9.53 -7.64 4.14
CA ASP A 83 -10.09 -6.57 3.31
C ASP A 83 -9.74 -6.77 1.84
N VAL A 84 -8.47 -7.03 1.54
CA VAL A 84 -8.02 -7.28 0.16
C VAL A 84 -8.77 -8.47 -0.45
N ILE A 85 -8.98 -9.55 0.31
CA ILE A 85 -9.79 -10.71 -0.14
C ILE A 85 -11.22 -10.29 -0.39
N SER A 86 -11.83 -9.54 0.54
CA SER A 86 -13.22 -9.10 0.44
C SER A 86 -13.45 -8.21 -0.78
N VAL A 87 -12.54 -7.27 -1.04
CA VAL A 87 -12.57 -6.42 -2.24
C VAL A 87 -12.29 -7.24 -3.50
N GLY A 88 -11.26 -8.07 -3.48
CA GLY A 88 -10.85 -8.87 -4.64
C GLY A 88 -11.96 -9.79 -5.16
N ARG A 89 -12.76 -10.37 -4.26
CA ARG A 89 -13.91 -11.22 -4.59
C ARG A 89 -15.09 -10.49 -5.25
N GLN A 90 -15.07 -9.15 -5.27
CA GLN A 90 -16.05 -8.34 -6.01
C GLN A 90 -15.68 -8.17 -7.48
N PHE A 91 -14.54 -8.72 -7.91
CA PHE A 91 -14.02 -8.68 -9.29
C PHE A 91 -13.71 -10.09 -9.79
N ASP A 92 -13.67 -10.24 -11.11
CA ASP A 92 -13.26 -11.50 -11.74
C ASP A 92 -11.74 -11.62 -11.78
N HIS A 93 -11.17 -12.27 -10.78
CA HIS A 93 -9.73 -12.56 -10.67
C HIS A 93 -8.82 -11.35 -11.00
N PRO A 94 -8.84 -10.29 -10.19
CA PRO A 94 -8.06 -9.07 -10.45
C PRO A 94 -6.56 -9.33 -10.36
N VAL A 95 -5.77 -8.44 -10.97
CA VAL A 95 -4.36 -8.29 -10.57
C VAL A 95 -4.28 -7.39 -9.36
N LEU A 96 -3.56 -7.79 -8.33
CA LEU A 96 -3.30 -6.98 -7.15
C LEU A 96 -1.97 -6.25 -7.31
N VAL A 97 -1.98 -4.95 -7.13
CA VAL A 97 -0.80 -4.09 -7.11
C VAL A 97 -0.76 -3.38 -5.77
N GLY A 98 0.25 -3.64 -4.97
CA GLY A 98 0.34 -3.06 -3.63
C GLY A 98 1.71 -2.46 -3.33
N ALA A 99 1.72 -1.24 -2.77
CA ALA A 99 2.92 -0.62 -2.25
C ALA A 99 3.02 -0.84 -0.72
N SER A 100 4.21 -1.21 -0.24
CA SER A 100 4.49 -1.31 1.20
C SER A 100 3.39 -2.06 1.98
N LEU A 101 2.55 -1.38 2.77
CA LEU A 101 1.42 -1.98 3.50
C LEU A 101 0.48 -2.70 2.54
N GLY A 102 0.08 -2.06 1.44
CA GLY A 102 -0.80 -2.65 0.43
C GLY A 102 -0.20 -3.89 -0.22
N GLY A 103 1.12 -3.89 -0.48
CA GLY A 103 1.83 -5.05 -1.01
C GLY A 103 1.90 -6.21 -0.02
N SER A 104 2.26 -5.93 1.24
CA SER A 104 2.25 -6.94 2.30
C SER A 104 0.87 -7.57 2.50
N SER A 105 -0.18 -6.73 2.50
CA SER A 105 -1.57 -7.18 2.65
C SER A 105 -2.02 -8.02 1.47
N SER A 106 -1.67 -7.61 0.24
CA SER A 106 -1.98 -8.37 -0.99
C SER A 106 -1.26 -9.72 -1.03
N LEU A 107 0.01 -9.77 -0.60
CA LEU A 107 0.76 -11.03 -0.50
C LEU A 107 0.10 -11.99 0.49
N VAL A 108 -0.26 -11.53 1.68
CA VAL A 108 -0.94 -12.36 2.68
C VAL A 108 -2.33 -12.77 2.19
N ALA A 109 -3.05 -11.89 1.49
CA ALA A 109 -4.37 -12.18 0.91
C ALA A 109 -4.34 -13.33 -0.09
N THR A 110 -3.34 -13.37 -1.00
CA THR A 110 -3.20 -14.48 -1.97
C THR A 110 -2.99 -15.83 -1.30
N TYR A 111 -2.24 -15.87 -0.20
CA TYR A 111 -2.04 -17.08 0.60
C TYR A 111 -3.31 -17.49 1.35
N ARG A 112 -3.90 -16.55 2.11
CA ARG A 112 -5.09 -16.83 2.94
C ARG A 112 -6.32 -17.22 2.12
N ALA A 113 -6.46 -16.69 0.89
CA ALA A 113 -7.58 -17.01 0.02
C ALA A 113 -7.63 -18.49 -0.36
N VAL A 114 -6.49 -19.15 -0.50
CA VAL A 114 -6.38 -20.58 -0.87
C VAL A 114 -6.16 -21.49 0.33
N GLU A 115 -5.84 -20.95 1.50
CA GLU A 115 -5.69 -21.71 2.73
C GLU A 115 -7.03 -22.43 3.06
N GLY A 116 -6.93 -23.71 3.37
CA GLY A 116 -8.13 -24.52 3.64
C GLY A 116 -8.93 -24.90 2.40
N GLY A 117 -8.39 -24.75 1.18
CA GLY A 117 -9.05 -25.15 -0.08
C GLY A 117 -9.96 -24.07 -0.69
N GLY A 118 -9.77 -22.81 -0.32
CA GLY A 118 -10.44 -21.67 -0.95
C GLY A 118 -9.97 -21.40 -2.37
N GLU A 119 -10.68 -20.49 -3.07
CA GLU A 119 -10.32 -20.07 -4.42
C GLU A 119 -9.31 -18.92 -4.40
N GLN A 120 -8.42 -18.89 -5.39
CA GLN A 120 -7.44 -17.80 -5.57
C GLN A 120 -8.18 -16.47 -5.82
N VAL A 121 -7.78 -15.42 -5.09
CA VAL A 121 -8.40 -14.10 -5.15
C VAL A 121 -7.82 -13.21 -6.26
N ALA A 122 -6.70 -13.61 -6.84
CA ALA A 122 -5.99 -12.82 -7.84
C ALA A 122 -5.33 -13.70 -8.90
N ARG A 123 -5.22 -13.19 -10.13
CA ARG A 123 -4.48 -13.82 -11.23
C ARG A 123 -3.02 -13.38 -11.33
N GLY A 124 -2.63 -12.32 -10.65
CA GLY A 124 -1.27 -11.80 -10.62
C GLY A 124 -1.04 -10.87 -9.44
N LEU A 125 0.22 -10.69 -9.04
CA LEU A 125 0.61 -9.87 -7.91
C LEU A 125 1.81 -8.98 -8.26
N VAL A 126 1.69 -7.70 -7.94
CA VAL A 126 2.81 -6.74 -8.02
C VAL A 126 3.08 -6.19 -6.62
N LEU A 127 4.28 -6.43 -6.14
CA LEU A 127 4.79 -5.90 -4.86
C LEU A 127 5.69 -4.69 -5.17
N VAL A 128 5.29 -3.52 -4.67
CA VAL A 128 6.04 -2.29 -4.88
C VAL A 128 6.74 -1.91 -3.59
N ASP A 129 8.06 -2.02 -3.65
CA ASP A 129 9.02 -1.64 -2.62
C ASP A 129 8.75 -2.29 -1.25
N VAL A 130 8.39 -3.56 -1.28
CA VAL A 130 8.18 -4.39 -0.08
C VAL A 130 8.42 -5.86 -0.35
N ALA A 131 8.99 -6.55 0.63
CA ALA A 131 9.21 -8.00 0.67
C ALA A 131 9.17 -8.47 2.15
N PRO A 132 9.21 -9.79 2.43
CA PRO A 132 9.28 -10.29 3.81
C PRO A 132 10.47 -9.77 4.62
N HIS A 133 11.60 -9.55 3.95
CA HIS A 133 12.81 -9.01 4.57
C HIS A 133 12.94 -7.53 4.22
N ILE A 134 12.75 -6.68 5.21
CA ILE A 134 12.91 -5.23 5.13
C ILE A 134 13.92 -4.72 6.15
N GLU A 135 14.46 -3.54 5.90
CA GLU A 135 15.39 -2.87 6.79
C GLU A 135 14.65 -2.28 8.00
N GLN A 136 15.04 -2.70 9.20
CA GLN A 136 14.39 -2.25 10.43
C GLN A 136 14.53 -0.74 10.65
N ALA A 137 15.71 -0.17 10.33
CA ALA A 137 15.95 1.26 10.46
C ALA A 137 15.01 2.09 9.57
N GLY A 138 14.77 1.63 8.33
CA GLY A 138 13.79 2.26 7.43
C GLY A 138 12.37 2.17 7.96
N ALA A 139 11.96 0.98 8.42
CA ALA A 139 10.66 0.77 9.03
C ALA A 139 10.44 1.65 10.28
N GLN A 140 11.46 1.77 11.13
CA GLN A 140 11.43 2.63 12.32
C GLN A 140 11.27 4.11 11.92
N ARG A 141 12.06 4.59 10.95
CA ARG A 141 11.99 5.97 10.47
C ARG A 141 10.59 6.33 9.93
N ILE A 142 9.96 5.41 9.18
CA ILE A 142 8.59 5.57 8.70
C ILE A 142 7.62 5.66 9.88
N GLY A 143 7.76 4.76 10.85
CA GLY A 143 6.92 4.74 12.04
C GLY A 143 7.05 6.01 12.86
N ASP A 144 8.26 6.52 13.05
CA ASP A 144 8.51 7.77 13.77
C ASP A 144 7.86 8.96 13.07
N PHE A 145 7.97 9.03 11.75
CA PHE A 145 7.29 10.05 10.96
C PHE A 145 5.77 9.97 11.10
N MET A 146 5.19 8.78 10.99
CA MET A 146 3.74 8.61 11.07
C MET A 146 3.16 8.92 12.46
N ARG A 147 3.95 8.77 13.53
CA ARG A 147 3.55 9.15 14.89
C ARG A 147 3.62 10.65 15.17
N GLN A 148 4.43 11.39 14.39
CA GLN A 148 4.52 12.83 14.58
C GLN A 148 3.16 13.50 14.38
N HIS A 149 2.81 14.38 15.30
CA HIS A 149 1.58 15.19 15.25
C HIS A 149 0.26 14.39 15.21
N VAL A 150 0.27 13.13 15.65
CA VAL A 150 -0.94 12.29 15.69
C VAL A 150 -1.93 12.82 16.75
N GLU A 151 -1.43 13.26 17.91
CA GLU A 151 -2.26 13.72 19.03
C GLU A 151 -2.59 15.21 18.95
N ASP A 152 -1.60 16.03 18.62
CA ASP A 152 -1.70 17.50 18.65
C ASP A 152 -1.92 18.15 17.28
N GLY A 153 -1.86 17.39 16.18
CA GLY A 153 -2.10 17.90 14.82
C GLY A 153 -1.16 19.05 14.44
N PHE A 154 -1.45 19.68 13.31
CA PHE A 154 -0.71 20.80 12.74
C PHE A 154 -1.55 22.08 12.81
N ALA A 155 -0.93 23.23 13.07
CA ALA A 155 -1.63 24.49 13.06
C ALA A 155 -1.99 24.95 11.64
N THR A 156 -1.12 24.65 10.66
CA THR A 156 -1.29 25.07 9.27
C THR A 156 -0.90 23.98 8.28
N LEU A 157 -1.29 24.13 7.01
CA LEU A 157 -0.81 23.26 5.91
C LEU A 157 0.69 23.47 5.62
N ASP A 158 1.25 24.62 5.98
CA ASP A 158 2.69 24.85 5.89
C ASP A 158 3.44 23.94 6.87
N ASP A 159 2.95 23.77 8.10
CA ASP A 159 3.56 22.86 9.08
C ASP A 159 3.51 21.40 8.58
N VAL A 160 2.42 20.99 7.90
CA VAL A 160 2.33 19.67 7.25
C VAL A 160 3.39 19.53 6.16
N ALA A 161 3.56 20.57 5.32
CA ALA A 161 4.56 20.57 4.26
C ALA A 161 5.98 20.48 4.83
N ASP A 162 6.25 21.16 5.93
CA ASP A 162 7.56 21.18 6.59
C ASP A 162 7.87 19.82 7.25
N ALA A 163 6.88 19.16 7.85
CA ALA A 163 7.04 17.81 8.39
C ALA A 163 7.38 16.80 7.28
N ILE A 164 6.67 16.84 6.15
CA ILE A 164 6.94 16.00 4.98
C ILE A 164 8.34 16.30 4.40
N GLN A 165 8.72 17.57 4.31
CA GLN A 165 10.05 17.99 3.83
C GLN A 165 11.16 17.50 4.73
N THR A 166 10.97 17.56 6.05
CA THR A 166 11.94 17.08 7.04
C THR A 166 12.16 15.57 6.90
N TYR A 167 11.09 14.81 6.67
CA TYR A 167 11.17 13.38 6.43
C TYR A 167 11.87 13.05 5.10
N ASN A 168 11.55 13.79 4.03
CA ASN A 168 12.11 13.57 2.69
C ASN A 168 12.79 14.86 2.15
N PRO A 169 14.00 15.19 2.59
CA PRO A 169 14.67 16.45 2.27
C PRO A 169 15.05 16.58 0.79
N HIS A 170 15.10 15.47 0.05
CA HIS A 170 15.39 15.48 -1.39
C HIS A 170 14.17 15.82 -2.25
N ARG A 171 12.98 15.79 -1.67
CA ARG A 171 11.75 16.15 -2.37
C ARG A 171 11.57 17.68 -2.37
N PRO A 172 11.32 18.31 -3.53
CA PRO A 172 10.98 19.73 -3.55
C PRO A 172 9.71 20.02 -2.73
N ARG A 173 9.75 21.02 -1.87
CA ARG A 173 8.57 21.48 -1.13
C ARG A 173 7.49 21.93 -2.12
N PRO A 174 6.24 21.48 -1.99
CA PRO A 174 5.18 21.89 -2.90
C PRO A 174 4.88 23.39 -2.74
N THR A 175 4.78 24.09 -3.85
CA THR A 175 4.38 25.51 -3.88
C THR A 175 2.87 25.71 -3.71
N ASN A 176 2.09 24.71 -4.10
CA ASN A 176 0.64 24.66 -3.87
C ASN A 176 0.32 23.59 -2.82
N LEU A 177 -0.18 24.01 -1.67
CA LEU A 177 -0.47 23.14 -0.52
C LEU A 177 -1.85 22.48 -0.59
N GLU A 178 -2.74 22.89 -1.52
CA GLU A 178 -4.09 22.30 -1.66
C GLU A 178 -4.04 20.76 -1.85
N GLY A 179 -3.00 20.27 -2.52
CA GLY A 179 -2.78 18.83 -2.69
C GLY A 179 -2.57 18.07 -1.38
N LEU A 180 -2.09 18.74 -0.33
CA LEU A 180 -1.86 18.13 0.99
C LEU A 180 -3.16 17.81 1.72
N LYS A 181 -4.28 18.49 1.40
CA LYS A 181 -5.62 18.19 1.95
C LYS A 181 -6.07 16.74 1.69
N LYS A 182 -5.43 16.04 0.76
CA LYS A 182 -5.65 14.60 0.55
C LYS A 182 -5.04 13.74 1.66
N ASN A 183 -4.05 14.28 2.38
CA ASN A 183 -3.29 13.57 3.40
C ASN A 183 -3.66 14.00 4.83
N VAL A 184 -4.41 15.08 4.98
CA VAL A 184 -4.82 15.61 6.28
C VAL A 184 -6.31 15.98 6.29
N ARG A 185 -6.87 16.10 7.47
CA ARG A 185 -8.24 16.54 7.71
C ARG A 185 -8.22 17.72 8.68
N LEU A 186 -9.01 18.77 8.37
CA LEU A 186 -9.26 19.88 9.29
C LEU A 186 -10.33 19.45 10.28
N HIS A 187 -10.02 19.52 11.58
CA HIS A 187 -10.94 19.23 12.68
C HIS A 187 -11.60 20.51 13.22
N ASP A 188 -12.61 20.34 14.07
CA ASP A 188 -13.39 21.45 14.64
C ASP A 188 -12.59 22.37 15.55
N ASP A 189 -11.46 21.92 16.07
CA ASP A 189 -10.48 22.71 16.84
C ASP A 189 -9.62 23.65 15.97
N GLY A 190 -9.82 23.62 14.64
CA GLY A 190 -9.09 24.42 13.66
C GLY A 190 -7.70 23.90 13.32
N ARG A 191 -7.36 22.70 13.76
CA ARG A 191 -6.07 22.06 13.46
C ARG A 191 -6.20 20.99 12.38
N TRP A 192 -5.09 20.73 11.68
CA TRP A 192 -4.99 19.70 10.67
C TRP A 192 -4.43 18.43 11.28
N TYR A 193 -5.09 17.28 11.05
CA TYR A 193 -4.63 15.97 11.49
C TYR A 193 -4.38 15.08 10.29
N TRP A 194 -3.46 14.12 10.44
CA TRP A 194 -3.30 13.08 9.43
C TRP A 194 -4.64 12.38 9.15
N HIS A 195 -4.83 11.95 7.91
CA HIS A 195 -6.07 11.27 7.51
C HIS A 195 -6.22 9.86 8.06
N TRP A 196 -5.16 9.27 8.62
CA TRP A 196 -5.21 7.91 9.15
C TRP A 196 -5.67 7.89 10.61
N ASP A 197 -6.24 6.72 11.00
CA ASP A 197 -6.64 6.48 12.38
C ASP A 197 -5.40 6.48 13.31
N PRO A 198 -5.40 7.25 14.39
CA PRO A 198 -4.36 7.19 15.42
C PRO A 198 -4.10 5.77 15.94
N ALA A 199 -5.13 4.94 16.08
CA ALA A 199 -4.99 3.55 16.54
C ALA A 199 -4.12 2.70 15.60
N PHE A 200 -4.08 3.01 14.30
CA PHE A 200 -3.21 2.33 13.33
C PHE A 200 -1.73 2.49 13.68
N VAL A 201 -1.29 3.67 14.07
CA VAL A 201 0.12 3.93 14.38
C VAL A 201 0.46 3.71 15.86
N LEU A 202 -0.45 4.05 16.79
CA LEU A 202 -0.24 3.88 18.22
C LEU A 202 -0.40 2.41 18.66
N GLY A 203 -1.40 1.71 18.13
CA GLY A 203 -1.64 0.29 18.44
C GLY A 203 -0.59 -0.66 17.83
N ARG A 204 -0.14 -0.37 16.61
CA ARG A 204 0.81 -1.21 15.85
C ARG A 204 2.27 -0.99 16.25
N MET A 205 2.62 0.23 16.64
CA MET A 205 3.99 0.71 16.83
C MET A 205 4.21 1.29 18.23
N GLY A 206 3.20 1.27 19.08
CA GLY A 206 3.18 1.97 20.36
C GLY A 206 3.60 1.14 21.57
N SER A 207 4.32 0.03 21.40
CA SER A 207 4.92 -0.59 22.57
C SER A 207 6.31 0.00 22.84
N ASP A 208 6.47 0.71 23.94
CA ASP A 208 7.77 1.12 24.47
C ASP A 208 8.64 -0.10 24.88
N ASP A 209 8.10 -1.30 24.73
CA ASP A 209 8.79 -2.57 24.95
C ASP A 209 9.43 -3.06 23.63
N GLU A 210 10.72 -2.80 23.50
CA GLU A 210 11.55 -3.21 22.36
C GLU A 210 11.48 -4.72 22.10
N THR A 211 11.32 -5.52 23.15
CA THR A 211 11.16 -6.98 23.05
C THR A 211 9.86 -7.35 22.33
N ARG A 212 8.77 -6.67 22.66
CA ARG A 212 7.46 -6.90 22.06
C ARG A 212 7.42 -6.43 20.61
N ALA A 213 8.00 -5.26 20.32
CA ALA A 213 8.12 -4.75 18.95
C ALA A 213 8.93 -5.71 18.07
N THR A 214 10.05 -6.23 18.57
CA THR A 214 10.88 -7.21 17.88
C THR A 214 10.13 -8.52 17.62
N ALA A 215 9.39 -9.03 18.60
CA ALA A 215 8.59 -10.25 18.47
C ALA A 215 7.49 -10.07 17.40
N GLN A 216 6.78 -8.95 17.40
CA GLN A 216 5.76 -8.64 16.40
C GLN A 216 6.34 -8.51 14.99
N ALA A 217 7.53 -7.90 14.83
CA ALA A 217 8.21 -7.81 13.54
C ALA A 217 8.65 -9.19 13.02
N GLN A 218 9.12 -10.07 13.90
CA GLN A 218 9.48 -11.45 13.56
C GLN A 218 8.25 -12.28 13.16
N ASP A 219 7.15 -12.18 13.92
CA ASP A 219 5.90 -12.86 13.60
C ASP A 219 5.37 -12.41 12.23
N ARG A 220 5.30 -11.10 11.99
CA ARG A 220 4.91 -10.55 10.69
C ARG A 220 5.80 -11.06 9.55
N ARG A 221 7.12 -11.10 9.76
CA ARG A 221 8.05 -11.63 8.75
C ARG A 221 7.76 -13.09 8.46
N GLY A 222 7.54 -13.93 9.47
CA GLY A 222 7.20 -15.34 9.31
C GLY A 222 5.94 -15.56 8.49
N VAL A 223 4.89 -14.76 8.74
CA VAL A 223 3.64 -14.79 7.94
C VAL A 223 3.92 -14.42 6.48
N LEU A 224 4.68 -13.37 6.22
CA LEU A 224 5.03 -12.92 4.87
C LEU A 224 5.91 -13.92 4.12
N GLU A 225 6.88 -14.56 4.80
CA GLU A 225 7.70 -15.63 4.18
C GLU A 225 6.86 -16.85 3.81
N THR A 226 5.92 -17.25 4.69
CA THR A 226 5.00 -18.35 4.42
C THR A 226 4.13 -18.05 3.20
N ALA A 227 3.57 -16.85 3.14
CA ALA A 227 2.77 -16.39 2.01
C ALA A 227 3.60 -16.33 0.72
N ALA A 228 4.84 -15.84 0.78
CA ALA A 228 5.75 -15.77 -0.37
C ALA A 228 6.07 -17.17 -0.94
N ARG A 229 6.41 -18.12 -0.08
CA ARG A 229 6.71 -19.51 -0.51
C ARG A 229 5.52 -20.20 -1.17
N ALA A 230 4.31 -19.82 -0.80
CA ALA A 230 3.06 -20.39 -1.34
C ALA A 230 2.61 -19.74 -2.65
N LEU A 231 3.29 -18.67 -3.12
CA LEU A 231 2.93 -17.99 -4.37
C LEU A 231 3.10 -18.91 -5.58
N THR A 232 2.03 -18.99 -6.39
CA THR A 232 2.03 -19.73 -7.66
C THR A 232 1.62 -18.88 -8.85
N ILE A 233 1.06 -17.68 -8.59
CA ILE A 233 0.59 -16.76 -9.63
C ILE A 233 1.76 -15.91 -10.15
N PRO A 234 1.67 -15.39 -11.41
CA PRO A 234 2.64 -14.42 -11.93
C PRO A 234 2.88 -13.29 -10.94
N THR A 235 4.13 -13.04 -10.61
CA THR A 235 4.51 -12.08 -9.58
C THR A 235 5.62 -11.18 -10.05
N LEU A 236 5.50 -9.87 -9.78
CA LEU A 236 6.55 -8.88 -9.99
C LEU A 236 6.93 -8.26 -8.64
N LEU A 237 8.22 -8.21 -8.33
CA LEU A 237 8.78 -7.35 -7.29
C LEU A 237 9.41 -6.12 -7.95
N VAL A 238 8.93 -4.93 -7.58
CA VAL A 238 9.54 -3.65 -7.99
C VAL A 238 10.19 -3.01 -6.77
N ARG A 239 11.47 -2.65 -6.88
CA ARG A 239 12.23 -1.98 -5.83
C ARG A 239 12.67 -0.58 -6.28
N GLY A 240 12.62 0.40 -5.38
CA GLY A 240 13.30 1.67 -5.56
C GLY A 240 14.77 1.56 -5.16
N ARG A 241 15.71 1.94 -6.05
CA ARG A 241 17.15 1.86 -5.73
C ARG A 241 17.59 2.70 -4.54
N GLN A 242 16.83 3.75 -4.23
CA GLN A 242 17.10 4.64 -3.10
C GLN A 242 16.21 4.31 -1.89
N SER A 243 15.53 3.16 -1.92
CA SER A 243 14.72 2.71 -0.79
C SER A 243 15.60 2.40 0.42
N ASP A 244 15.20 2.93 1.55
CA ASP A 244 15.75 2.60 2.86
C ASP A 244 14.95 1.50 3.57
N LEU A 245 13.84 1.05 2.95
CA LEU A 245 13.00 -0.02 3.46
C LEU A 245 13.33 -1.38 2.83
N LEU A 246 13.47 -1.45 1.51
CA LEU A 246 13.79 -2.68 0.79
C LEU A 246 15.20 -2.60 0.21
N SER A 247 16.15 -3.28 0.86
CA SER A 247 17.52 -3.40 0.39
C SER A 247 17.64 -4.37 -0.79
N GLU A 248 18.79 -4.34 -1.46
CA GLU A 248 19.13 -5.33 -2.51
C GLU A 248 19.16 -6.75 -1.95
N GLU A 249 19.66 -6.93 -0.72
CA GLU A 249 19.66 -8.21 -0.02
C GLU A 249 18.23 -8.69 0.27
N GLY A 250 17.34 -7.82 0.74
CA GLY A 250 15.93 -8.13 0.96
C GLY A 250 15.21 -8.58 -0.32
N ALA A 251 15.49 -7.90 -1.44
CA ALA A 251 14.97 -8.27 -2.75
C ALA A 251 15.54 -9.61 -3.24
N ALA A 252 16.83 -9.87 -3.02
CA ALA A 252 17.46 -11.14 -3.36
C ALA A 252 16.83 -12.31 -2.58
N LYS A 253 16.64 -12.15 -1.27
CA LYS A 253 15.93 -13.14 -0.42
C LYS A 253 14.50 -13.41 -0.90
N PHE A 254 13.78 -12.40 -1.34
CA PHE A 254 12.45 -12.62 -1.92
C PHE A 254 12.51 -13.48 -3.17
N ARG A 255 13.45 -13.25 -4.06
CA ARG A 255 13.65 -14.05 -5.28
C ARG A 255 14.05 -15.50 -5.00
N GLU A 256 14.71 -15.76 -3.88
CA GLU A 256 14.95 -17.13 -3.40
C GLU A 256 13.66 -17.81 -2.92
N LEU A 257 12.77 -17.04 -2.26
CA LEU A 257 11.47 -17.54 -1.81
C LEU A 257 10.51 -17.77 -2.97
N VAL A 258 10.57 -16.92 -4.01
CA VAL A 258 9.66 -16.89 -5.17
C VAL A 258 10.49 -16.90 -6.47
N PRO A 259 11.05 -18.06 -6.87
CA PRO A 259 11.99 -18.14 -8.02
C PRO A 259 11.38 -17.72 -9.37
N HIS A 260 10.06 -17.78 -9.50
CA HIS A 260 9.35 -17.38 -10.72
C HIS A 260 9.00 -15.89 -10.75
N ALA A 261 9.25 -15.15 -9.67
CA ALA A 261 8.97 -13.72 -9.65
C ALA A 261 9.90 -12.94 -10.58
N GLU A 262 9.32 -12.06 -11.38
CA GLU A 262 10.06 -11.03 -12.09
C GLU A 262 10.56 -9.96 -11.10
N PHE A 263 11.64 -9.28 -11.47
CA PHE A 263 12.24 -8.22 -10.66
C PHE A 263 12.52 -6.98 -11.50
N ALA A 264 12.15 -5.82 -10.99
CA ALA A 264 12.47 -4.51 -11.56
C ALA A 264 13.10 -3.60 -10.49
N ASP A 265 14.22 -2.97 -10.83
CA ASP A 265 14.98 -2.09 -9.95
C ASP A 265 14.95 -0.66 -10.51
N VAL A 266 14.17 0.22 -9.90
CA VAL A 266 13.83 1.54 -10.41
C VAL A 266 14.82 2.60 -9.90
N ALA A 267 15.56 3.21 -10.81
CA ALA A 267 16.50 4.28 -10.48
C ALA A 267 15.76 5.56 -10.06
N GLY A 268 16.33 6.28 -9.08
CA GLY A 268 15.77 7.56 -8.62
C GLY A 268 14.51 7.46 -7.76
N ALA A 269 14.05 6.25 -7.46
CA ALA A 269 12.92 6.01 -6.57
C ALA A 269 13.41 5.57 -5.17
N GLY A 270 12.88 6.21 -4.14
CA GLY A 270 13.00 5.81 -2.73
C GLY A 270 11.72 5.18 -2.22
N HIS A 271 11.65 4.89 -0.92
CA HIS A 271 10.39 4.46 -0.31
C HIS A 271 9.38 5.62 -0.26
N MET A 272 8.15 5.34 -0.70
CA MET A 272 7.10 6.34 -0.81
C MET A 272 6.26 6.42 0.46
N VAL A 273 6.03 7.64 0.94
CA VAL A 273 5.26 7.93 2.16
C VAL A 273 4.11 8.90 1.89
N ALA A 274 3.47 9.38 2.95
CA ALA A 274 2.38 10.35 2.88
C ALA A 274 2.71 11.53 1.94
N GLY A 275 1.80 11.83 1.04
CA GLY A 275 1.96 12.88 0.03
C GLY A 275 2.80 12.52 -1.20
N ASP A 276 3.44 11.35 -1.20
CA ASP A 276 4.16 10.83 -2.37
C ASP A 276 3.22 10.14 -3.36
N ARG A 277 3.73 9.94 -4.58
CA ARG A 277 3.04 9.19 -5.63
C ARG A 277 3.84 7.95 -5.99
N ASN A 278 3.15 6.85 -6.24
CA ASN A 278 3.77 5.61 -6.70
C ASN A 278 4.09 5.63 -8.21
N ASP A 279 3.91 6.78 -8.86
CA ASP A 279 4.12 6.96 -10.32
C ASP A 279 5.55 6.60 -10.77
N ALA A 280 6.55 6.72 -9.88
CA ALA A 280 7.93 6.31 -10.18
C ALA A 280 8.05 4.82 -10.59
N PHE A 281 7.11 4.00 -10.19
CA PHE A 281 7.07 2.56 -10.46
C PHE A 281 6.17 2.18 -11.64
N ASN A 282 5.49 3.17 -12.26
CA ASN A 282 4.45 2.97 -13.26
C ASN A 282 4.92 2.12 -14.45
N ASP A 283 6.07 2.45 -15.03
CA ASP A 283 6.57 1.76 -16.23
C ASP A 283 6.82 0.26 -15.99
N ALA A 284 7.35 -0.09 -14.83
CA ALA A 284 7.58 -1.49 -14.45
C ALA A 284 6.25 -2.24 -14.30
N ILE A 285 5.26 -1.60 -13.62
CA ILE A 285 3.92 -2.17 -13.40
C ILE A 285 3.23 -2.40 -14.74
N VAL A 286 3.13 -1.34 -15.58
CA VAL A 286 2.47 -1.40 -16.89
C VAL A 286 3.11 -2.45 -17.77
N SER A 287 4.44 -2.48 -17.86
CA SER A 287 5.16 -3.46 -18.67
C SER A 287 4.90 -4.90 -18.24
N PHE A 288 4.85 -5.17 -16.95
CA PHE A 288 4.52 -6.49 -16.43
C PHE A 288 3.08 -6.89 -16.80
N LEU A 289 2.11 -6.02 -16.52
CA LEU A 289 0.70 -6.27 -16.81
C LEU A 289 0.43 -6.54 -18.28
N GLU A 290 1.08 -5.81 -19.19
CA GLU A 290 0.95 -6.02 -20.61
C GLU A 290 1.55 -7.35 -21.09
N ARG A 291 2.72 -7.74 -20.58
CA ARG A 291 3.35 -9.02 -20.93
C ARG A 291 2.57 -10.23 -20.44
N THR A 292 1.94 -10.11 -19.29
CA THR A 292 1.23 -11.21 -18.64
C THR A 292 -0.25 -11.27 -19.00
N ARG A 293 -0.78 -10.25 -19.70
CA ARG A 293 -2.22 -10.14 -20.03
C ARG A 293 -2.81 -11.36 -20.70
N ASP A 294 -2.10 -11.93 -21.67
CA ASP A 294 -2.57 -13.07 -22.48
C ASP A 294 -2.27 -14.43 -21.80
N THR A 295 -1.63 -14.42 -20.64
CA THR A 295 -1.32 -15.64 -19.89
C THR A 295 -2.37 -15.98 -18.84
N TRP A 296 -3.44 -15.18 -18.77
CA TRP A 296 -4.49 -15.26 -17.74
C TRP A 296 -5.84 -15.73 -18.24
#